data_508f82a6a7f68d58f96f477daac9fa32
#
_entry.id   508f82a6a7f68d58f96f477daac9fa32
#
_cell.length_a   1.000
_cell.length_b   1.000
_cell.length_c   1.000
_cell.angle_alpha   90.00
_cell.angle_beta   90.00
_cell.angle_gamma   90.00
#
_symmetry.space_group_name_H-M   'P 1'
#
loop_
_entity.id
_entity.type
_entity.pdbx_description
1 polymer ?
#
loop_
_entity_poly.entity_id
_entity_poly.type
_entity_poly.pdbx_seq_one_letter_code
_entity_poly.pdbx_strand_id
1 'polypeptide(L)'
;MPEKIRQQVPSEDQLYDLAELFKVFGDSTRIWILYRLFSGEYGVNELAESLNLTQSAVSHQLKLLKQARLVRARREGKSMIYALADDHVSTMIGQGLEHIAE
;
A
#
# COMPACT_ATOMS: atom_id res chain seq x y z
N MET A 1 8.84 8.49 24.91
CA MET A 1 7.78 8.74 23.92
C MET A 1 7.46 10.23 23.86
N PRO A 2 7.33 10.80 22.66
CA PRO A 2 6.98 12.21 22.56
C PRO A 2 5.65 12.52 23.24
N GLU A 3 5.58 13.67 23.86
CA GLU A 3 4.39 14.09 24.58
C GLU A 3 3.14 14.16 23.70
N LYS A 4 3.31 14.59 22.46
CA LYS A 4 2.20 14.66 21.51
C LYS A 4 1.54 13.29 21.30
N ILE A 5 2.32 12.25 21.22
CA ILE A 5 1.79 10.88 21.05
C ILE A 5 1.08 10.43 22.33
N ARG A 6 1.62 10.76 23.49
CA ARG A 6 0.98 10.40 24.77
C ARG A 6 -0.38 11.06 24.95
N GLN A 7 -0.55 12.28 24.44
CA GLN A 7 -1.81 12.98 24.50
C GLN A 7 -2.87 12.39 23.59
N GLN A 8 -2.43 11.63 22.58
CA GLN A 8 -3.31 11.02 21.60
C GLN A 8 -3.31 9.50 21.76
N VAL A 9 -3.63 9.06 22.96
CA VAL A 9 -3.68 7.62 23.27
C VAL A 9 -4.74 6.97 22.37
N PRO A 10 -4.36 5.98 21.57
CA PRO A 10 -5.30 5.31 20.70
C PRO A 10 -6.27 4.43 21.47
N SER A 11 -7.48 4.28 20.93
CA SER A 11 -8.46 3.34 21.47
C SER A 11 -8.06 1.90 21.10
N GLU A 12 -8.75 0.94 21.73
CA GLU A 12 -8.55 -0.47 21.38
C GLU A 12 -8.91 -0.73 19.92
N ASP A 13 -9.98 -0.07 19.42
CA ASP A 13 -10.40 -0.21 18.04
C ASP A 13 -9.34 0.33 17.07
N GLN A 14 -8.73 1.45 17.41
CA GLN A 14 -7.66 2.02 16.59
C GLN A 14 -6.43 1.10 16.55
N LEU A 15 -6.10 0.48 17.68
CA LEU A 15 -4.98 -0.45 17.73
C LEU A 15 -5.28 -1.72 16.94
N TYR A 16 -6.53 -2.18 16.98
CA TYR A 16 -6.96 -3.30 16.15
C TYR A 16 -6.82 -2.96 14.66
N ASP A 17 -7.29 -1.79 14.28
CA ASP A 17 -7.21 -1.33 12.88
C ASP A 17 -5.76 -1.19 12.43
N LEU A 18 -4.89 -0.74 13.32
CA LEU A 18 -3.46 -0.64 13.02
C LEU A 18 -2.86 -2.01 12.76
N ALA A 19 -3.22 -3.01 13.59
CA ALA A 19 -2.76 -4.38 13.38
C ALA A 19 -3.25 -4.93 12.05
N GLU A 20 -4.50 -4.66 11.69
CA GLU A 20 -5.05 -5.08 10.39
C GLU A 20 -4.31 -4.43 9.23
N LEU A 21 -3.94 -3.15 9.37
CA LEU A 21 -3.16 -2.45 8.37
C LEU A 21 -1.81 -3.15 8.15
N PHE A 22 -1.12 -3.51 9.22
CA PHE A 22 0.17 -4.19 9.09
C PHE A 22 0.03 -5.59 8.50
N LYS A 23 -1.10 -6.25 8.69
CA LYS A 23 -1.36 -7.53 8.02
C LYS A 23 -1.45 -7.36 6.51
N VAL A 24 -2.07 -6.25 6.06
CA VAL A 24 -2.15 -5.99 4.63
C VAL A 24 -0.74 -5.79 4.06
N PHE A 25 0.12 -5.06 4.77
CA PHE A 25 1.52 -4.90 4.38
C PHE A 25 2.29 -6.22 4.46
N GLY A 26 1.86 -7.15 5.29
CA GLY A 26 2.59 -8.37 5.58
C GLY A 26 2.52 -9.46 4.52
N ASP A 27 1.99 -9.17 3.35
CA ASP A 27 1.91 -10.12 2.24
C ASP A 27 2.92 -9.74 1.16
N SER A 28 3.74 -10.70 0.73
CA SER A 28 4.83 -10.42 -0.21
C SER A 28 4.33 -9.87 -1.55
N THR A 29 3.24 -10.40 -2.09
CA THR A 29 2.70 -9.92 -3.36
C THR A 29 2.22 -8.48 -3.23
N ARG A 30 1.51 -8.17 -2.15
CA ARG A 30 1.03 -6.81 -1.91
C ARG A 30 2.19 -5.84 -1.72
N ILE A 31 3.24 -6.25 -1.01
CA ILE A 31 4.43 -5.41 -0.83
C ILE A 31 5.10 -5.12 -2.17
N TRP A 32 5.20 -6.13 -3.06
CA TRP A 32 5.79 -5.91 -4.38
C TRP A 32 4.99 -4.90 -5.20
N ILE A 33 3.65 -4.98 -5.13
CA ILE A 33 2.79 -4.02 -5.83
C ILE A 33 2.99 -2.62 -5.26
N LEU A 34 2.97 -2.49 -3.93
CA LEU A 34 3.15 -1.18 -3.28
C LEU A 34 4.53 -0.59 -3.59
N TYR A 35 5.57 -1.41 -3.59
CA TYR A 35 6.90 -0.94 -3.93
C TYR A 35 6.97 -0.44 -5.39
N ARG A 36 6.30 -1.15 -6.30
CA ARG A 36 6.26 -0.70 -7.69
C ARG A 36 5.55 0.65 -7.79
N LEU A 37 4.46 0.81 -7.08
CA LEU A 37 3.72 2.07 -7.06
C LEU A 37 4.46 3.19 -6.31
N PHE A 38 5.44 2.83 -5.49
CA PHE A 38 6.32 3.80 -4.86
C PHE A 38 7.09 4.61 -5.91
N SER A 39 7.41 4.00 -7.04
CA SER A 39 8.17 4.65 -8.10
C SER A 39 7.30 5.39 -9.13
N GLY A 40 5.98 5.24 -9.08
CA GLY A 40 5.11 5.93 -10.03
C GLY A 40 3.73 5.31 -10.14
N GLU A 41 2.95 5.79 -11.10
CA GLU A 41 1.61 5.30 -11.38
C GLU A 41 1.67 4.20 -12.44
N TYR A 42 0.81 3.20 -12.29
CA TYR A 42 0.77 2.07 -13.23
C TYR A 42 -0.65 1.57 -13.42
N GLY A 43 -0.94 1.11 -14.64
CA GLY A 43 -2.15 0.36 -14.91
C GLY A 43 -2.01 -1.10 -14.48
N VAL A 44 -3.14 -1.83 -14.44
CA VAL A 44 -3.15 -3.24 -14.03
C VAL A 44 -2.24 -4.09 -14.90
N ASN A 45 -2.32 -3.89 -16.24
CA ASN A 45 -1.51 -4.69 -17.17
C ASN A 45 -0.02 -4.44 -16.99
N GLU A 46 0.35 -3.18 -16.78
CA GLU A 46 1.74 -2.80 -16.55
C GLU A 46 2.29 -3.45 -15.27
N LEU A 47 1.48 -3.42 -14.20
CA LEU A 47 1.87 -4.05 -12.94
C LEU A 47 2.01 -5.56 -13.09
N ALA A 48 1.04 -6.19 -13.75
CA ALA A 48 1.06 -7.64 -13.95
C ALA A 48 2.30 -8.06 -14.72
N GLU A 49 2.60 -7.34 -15.79
CA GLU A 49 3.75 -7.61 -16.62
C GLU A 49 5.07 -7.42 -15.84
N SER A 50 5.19 -6.29 -15.14
CA SER A 50 6.41 -5.97 -14.41
C SER A 50 6.68 -6.94 -13.24
N LEU A 51 5.64 -7.54 -12.67
CA LEU A 51 5.75 -8.45 -11.54
C LEU A 51 5.65 -9.92 -11.96
N ASN A 52 5.46 -10.18 -13.24
CA ASN A 52 5.28 -11.53 -13.78
C ASN A 52 4.12 -12.25 -13.11
N LEU A 53 3.00 -11.53 -12.98
CA LEU A 53 1.76 -12.04 -12.40
C LEU A 53 0.65 -11.94 -13.43
N THR A 54 -0.45 -12.67 -13.18
CA THR A 54 -1.62 -12.54 -14.05
C THR A 54 -2.35 -11.24 -13.73
N GLN A 55 -3.05 -10.70 -14.71
CA GLN A 55 -3.89 -9.52 -14.54
C GLN A 55 -4.93 -9.75 -13.44
N SER A 56 -5.51 -10.94 -13.41
CA SER A 56 -6.51 -11.33 -12.44
C SER A 56 -5.94 -11.28 -11.00
N ALA A 57 -4.74 -11.81 -10.81
CA ALA A 57 -4.09 -11.80 -9.50
C ALA A 57 -3.81 -10.38 -9.02
N VAL A 58 -3.29 -9.54 -9.92
CA VAL A 58 -3.00 -8.13 -9.59
C VAL A 58 -4.28 -7.38 -9.27
N SER A 59 -5.33 -7.55 -10.08
CA SER A 59 -6.62 -6.89 -9.84
C SER A 59 -7.19 -7.24 -8.48
N HIS A 60 -7.09 -8.51 -8.09
CA HIS A 60 -7.57 -8.96 -6.79
C HIS A 60 -6.81 -8.26 -5.66
N GLN A 61 -5.50 -8.21 -5.76
CA GLN A 61 -4.67 -7.56 -4.74
C GLN A 61 -4.90 -6.06 -4.68
N LEU A 62 -5.07 -5.40 -5.84
CA LEU A 62 -5.35 -3.97 -5.88
C LEU A 62 -6.68 -3.63 -5.22
N LYS A 63 -7.68 -4.51 -5.36
CA LYS A 63 -8.96 -4.33 -4.69
C LYS A 63 -8.79 -4.32 -3.18
N LEU A 64 -8.01 -5.26 -2.65
CA LEU A 64 -7.72 -5.33 -1.21
C LEU A 64 -6.94 -4.09 -0.74
N LEU A 65 -5.96 -3.67 -1.52
CA LEU A 65 -5.16 -2.49 -1.18
C LEU A 65 -6.00 -1.21 -1.20
N LYS A 66 -6.93 -1.12 -2.13
CA LYS A 66 -7.83 0.03 -2.20
C LYS A 66 -8.79 0.06 -1.01
N GLN A 67 -9.31 -1.09 -0.61
CA GLN A 67 -10.15 -1.20 0.57
C GLN A 67 -9.41 -0.79 1.85
N ALA A 68 -8.11 -1.07 1.91
CA ALA A 68 -7.27 -0.69 3.02
C ALA A 68 -6.77 0.76 2.92
N ARG A 69 -7.17 1.48 1.88
CA ARG A 69 -6.79 2.87 1.63
C ARG A 69 -5.30 3.08 1.42
N LEU A 70 -4.63 2.07 0.87
CA LEU A 70 -3.20 2.15 0.57
C LEU A 70 -2.93 2.57 -0.86
N VAL A 71 -3.89 2.36 -1.74
CA VAL A 71 -3.80 2.81 -3.13
C VAL A 71 -5.05 3.58 -3.52
N ARG A 72 -4.90 4.44 -4.49
CA ARG A 72 -6.01 5.15 -5.15
C ARG A 72 -5.99 4.80 -6.62
N ALA A 73 -7.14 4.94 -7.26
CA ALA A 73 -7.29 4.62 -8.66
C ALA A 73 -7.99 5.78 -9.37
N ARG A 74 -7.59 6.02 -10.62
CA ARG A 74 -8.29 6.95 -11.50
C ARG A 74 -8.52 6.30 -12.84
N ARG A 75 -9.56 6.72 -13.52
CA ARG A 75 -9.84 6.22 -14.86
C ARG A 75 -9.09 7.08 -15.88
N GLU A 76 -8.45 6.42 -16.82
CA GLU A 76 -7.82 7.08 -17.94
C GLU A 76 -8.21 6.31 -19.21
N GLY A 77 -9.17 6.86 -19.95
CA GLY A 77 -9.77 6.15 -21.07
C GLY A 77 -10.49 4.90 -20.59
N LYS A 78 -10.10 3.74 -21.10
CA LYS A 78 -10.67 2.45 -20.72
C LYS A 78 -9.89 1.77 -19.62
N SER A 79 -8.80 2.39 -19.16
CA SER A 79 -7.89 1.80 -18.20
C SER A 79 -8.07 2.43 -16.82
N MET A 80 -7.76 1.66 -15.80
CA MET A 80 -7.66 2.17 -14.44
C MET A 80 -6.17 2.28 -14.10
N ILE A 81 -5.78 3.46 -13.63
CA ILE A 81 -4.40 3.75 -13.25
C ILE A 81 -4.33 3.85 -11.72
N TYR A 82 -3.38 3.15 -11.14
CA TYR A 82 -3.22 3.06 -9.70
C TYR A 82 -1.98 3.80 -9.22
N ALA A 83 -2.07 4.36 -8.03
CA ALA A 83 -0.98 5.07 -7.37
C ALA A 83 -1.08 4.82 -5.86
N LEU A 84 -0.01 5.08 -5.14
CA LEU A 84 -0.10 5.08 -3.68
C LEU A 84 -1.10 6.15 -3.25
N ALA A 85 -1.85 5.86 -2.18
CA ALA A 85 -2.96 6.71 -1.76
C ALA A 85 -2.50 8.11 -1.36
N ASP A 86 -1.38 8.20 -0.65
CA ASP A 86 -0.85 9.46 -0.16
C ASP A 86 0.61 9.32 0.28
N ASP A 87 1.17 10.42 0.78
CA ASP A 87 2.56 10.44 1.22
C ASP A 87 2.82 9.58 2.46
N HIS A 88 1.80 9.32 3.26
CA HIS A 88 1.96 8.43 4.41
C HIS A 88 2.37 7.04 3.97
N VAL A 89 1.76 6.52 2.91
CA VAL A 89 2.06 5.19 2.39
C VAL A 89 3.49 5.14 1.86
N SER A 90 3.89 6.16 1.09
CA SER A 90 5.26 6.29 0.60
C SER A 90 6.26 6.29 1.76
N THR A 91 5.97 7.07 2.79
CA THR A 91 6.85 7.18 3.95
C THR A 91 6.98 5.85 4.68
N MET A 92 5.87 5.13 4.85
CA MET A 92 5.88 3.83 5.52
C MET A 92 6.76 2.83 4.78
N ILE A 93 6.64 2.76 3.47
CA ILE A 93 7.45 1.86 2.65
C ILE A 93 8.92 2.26 2.70
N GLY A 94 9.21 3.55 2.52
CA GLY A 94 10.57 4.06 2.56
C GLY A 94 11.24 3.82 3.91
N GLN A 95 10.54 4.08 4.99
CA GLN A 95 11.06 3.86 6.34
C GLN A 95 11.30 2.38 6.61
N GLY A 96 10.40 1.52 6.16
CA GLY A 96 10.57 0.08 6.30
C GLY A 96 11.82 -0.41 5.58
N LEU A 97 12.03 0.05 4.35
CA LEU A 97 13.21 -0.32 3.58
C LEU A 97 14.50 0.17 4.25
N GLU A 98 14.49 1.40 4.74
CA GLU A 98 15.64 1.94 5.48
C GLU A 98 15.94 1.11 6.72
N HIS A 99 14.91 0.74 7.44
CA HIS A 99 15.06 -0.03 8.68
C HIS A 99 15.73 -1.38 8.42
N ILE A 100 15.28 -2.12 7.41
CA ILE A 100 15.85 -3.43 7.13
C ILE A 100 17.25 -3.35 6.51
N ALA A 101 17.65 -2.19 6.00
CA ALA A 101 18.98 -1.99 5.43
C ALA A 101 20.03 -1.60 6.48
N GLU A 102 19.62 -1.32 7.70
CA GLU A 102 20.54 -0.96 8.79
C GLU A 102 21.46 -2.10 9.19
#